data_e349c79dc3d973ad184fafb632c6e887
#
_entry.id   e349c79dc3d973ad184fafb632c6e887
#
_cell.length_a   1.000
_cell.length_b   1.000
_cell.length_c   1.000
_cell.angle_alpha   90.00
_cell.angle_beta   90.00
_cell.angle_gamma   90.00
#
_symmetry.space_group_name_H-M   'P 1'
#
loop_
_entity.id
_entity.type
_entity.pdbx_description
1 polymer ?
#
loop_
_entity_poly.entity_id
_entity_poly.type
_entity_poly.pdbx_seq_one_letter_code
_entity_poly.pdbx_strand_id
1 'polypeptide(L)'
;APSDPHTQGSAQLSCDITGRSTCVGEYDDFVCYFRDRYAKIREILSRRINSRPIESLSKSTSGREVSLIGMVLDIRNTSKGNRVIELEDPTGMIVAVIQKDGEAYEESGQIIPDEVIGVTGISDGNGRIFVKSLLWPDMPNQTASLEKGSGHAILISDLHVGSKYFMDEAWQRFSDWLNGEADDPSGLASQVEYLVIAGDLVDGIGIYPGQQNDLAIMDIYSQYEAAAGLLNAIRSDIKIIISPGNH
;
A
#
# COMPACT_ATOMS: atom_id res chain seq x y z
N ALA A 1 -29.10 -26.43 -23.72
CA ALA A 1 -28.64 -25.06 -23.44
C ALA A 1 -27.14 -25.14 -23.08
N PRO A 2 -26.23 -24.43 -23.74
CA PRO A 2 -24.84 -24.38 -23.33
C PRO A 2 -24.77 -23.60 -22.03
N SER A 3 -24.09 -24.15 -21.02
CA SER A 3 -23.77 -23.50 -19.75
C SER A 3 -22.89 -22.29 -20.05
N ASP A 4 -23.34 -21.13 -19.58
CA ASP A 4 -22.62 -19.85 -19.63
C ASP A 4 -21.28 -19.98 -18.89
N PRO A 5 -20.13 -19.77 -19.52
CA PRO A 5 -18.82 -19.97 -18.92
C PRO A 5 -18.36 -18.79 -18.02
N HIS A 6 -19.19 -17.78 -17.86
CA HIS A 6 -18.86 -16.65 -16.98
C HIS A 6 -19.32 -16.93 -15.54
N THR A 7 -18.53 -17.69 -14.81
CA THR A 7 -18.61 -17.71 -13.34
C THR A 7 -18.36 -16.29 -12.87
N GLN A 8 -19.42 -15.56 -12.54
CA GLN A 8 -19.32 -14.23 -11.95
C GLN A 8 -18.51 -14.36 -10.65
N GLY A 9 -17.26 -13.92 -10.67
CA GLY A 9 -16.48 -13.76 -9.46
C GLY A 9 -17.24 -12.83 -8.52
N SER A 10 -17.65 -13.35 -7.35
CA SER A 10 -18.24 -12.53 -6.30
C SER A 10 -17.13 -11.94 -5.45
N ALA A 11 -17.08 -10.62 -5.33
CA ALA A 11 -16.23 -9.97 -4.33
C ALA A 11 -16.87 -10.15 -2.94
N GLN A 12 -16.10 -10.70 -2.00
CA GLN A 12 -16.53 -10.80 -0.60
C GLN A 12 -15.75 -9.76 0.22
N LEU A 13 -16.46 -8.80 0.80
CA LEU A 13 -15.88 -7.84 1.73
C LEU A 13 -15.62 -8.52 3.07
N SER A 14 -14.38 -8.59 3.49
CA SER A 14 -13.99 -9.12 4.81
C SER A 14 -14.21 -8.11 5.93
N CYS A 15 -14.19 -6.83 5.63
CA CYS A 15 -14.42 -5.75 6.57
C CYS A 15 -15.06 -4.54 5.85
N ASP A 16 -16.26 -4.17 6.26
CA ASP A 16 -16.93 -2.97 5.76
C ASP A 16 -16.76 -1.84 6.79
N ILE A 17 -16.06 -0.78 6.39
CA ILE A 17 -15.80 0.42 7.20
C ILE A 17 -16.72 1.59 6.85
N THR A 18 -17.72 1.39 5.99
CA THR A 18 -18.64 2.44 5.57
C THR A 18 -19.30 3.10 6.79
N GLY A 19 -19.22 4.42 6.87
CA GLY A 19 -19.76 5.22 7.97
C GLY A 19 -19.06 5.06 9.32
N ARG A 20 -17.93 4.36 9.39
CA ARG A 20 -17.13 4.19 10.62
C ARG A 20 -15.90 5.09 10.69
N SER A 21 -15.66 5.88 9.66
CA SER A 21 -14.60 6.89 9.67
C SER A 21 -15.08 8.10 10.47
N THR A 22 -14.51 8.28 11.67
CA THR A 22 -14.90 9.35 12.63
C THR A 22 -13.72 10.27 12.95
N CYS A 23 -12.59 10.11 12.26
CA CYS A 23 -11.39 10.92 12.46
C CYS A 23 -11.65 12.38 12.06
N VAL A 24 -11.32 13.30 12.94
CA VAL A 24 -11.37 14.74 12.68
C VAL A 24 -9.98 15.36 12.49
N GLY A 25 -8.92 14.54 12.53
CA GLY A 25 -7.53 14.94 12.29
C GLY A 25 -6.85 15.54 13.53
N GLU A 26 -7.32 15.23 14.73
CA GLU A 26 -6.66 15.60 15.97
C GLU A 26 -5.39 14.76 16.20
N TYR A 27 -4.47 15.26 17.03
CA TYR A 27 -3.21 14.58 17.33
C TYR A 27 -3.40 13.14 17.80
N ASP A 28 -4.38 12.90 18.67
CA ASP A 28 -4.67 11.57 19.21
C ASP A 28 -5.18 10.61 18.13
N ASP A 29 -5.85 11.10 17.09
CA ASP A 29 -6.29 10.28 15.95
C ASP A 29 -5.07 9.71 15.20
N PHE A 30 -4.04 10.53 14.97
CA PHE A 30 -2.79 10.08 14.34
C PHE A 30 -2.05 9.07 15.23
N VAL A 31 -1.98 9.32 16.54
CA VAL A 31 -1.38 8.37 17.48
C VAL A 31 -2.11 7.01 17.43
N CYS A 32 -3.44 7.03 17.44
CA CYS A 32 -4.26 5.81 17.33
C CYS A 32 -4.03 5.11 16.00
N TYR A 33 -3.96 5.85 14.89
CA TYR A 33 -3.70 5.30 13.56
C TYR A 33 -2.36 4.56 13.51
N PHE A 34 -1.27 5.18 13.96
CA PHE A 34 0.05 4.55 13.93
C PHE A 34 0.14 3.34 14.87
N ARG A 35 -0.50 3.40 16.02
CA ARG A 35 -0.56 2.25 16.96
C ARG A 35 -1.33 1.08 16.38
N ASP A 36 -2.47 1.32 15.75
CA ASP A 36 -3.28 0.28 15.10
C ASP A 36 -2.53 -0.32 13.91
N ARG A 37 -1.90 0.50 13.08
CA ARG A 37 -1.05 0.07 11.98
C ARG A 37 0.09 -0.82 12.48
N TYR A 38 0.81 -0.38 13.51
CA TYR A 38 1.87 -1.18 14.14
C TYR A 38 1.35 -2.53 14.64
N ALA A 39 0.24 -2.53 15.36
CA ALA A 39 -0.34 -3.76 15.93
C ALA A 39 -0.72 -4.78 14.85
N LYS A 40 -1.36 -4.34 13.78
CA LYS A 40 -1.75 -5.18 12.65
C LYS A 40 -0.55 -5.76 11.89
N ILE A 41 0.45 -4.94 11.60
CA ILE A 41 1.66 -5.40 10.92
C ILE A 41 2.46 -6.34 11.83
N ARG A 42 2.57 -6.03 13.12
CA ARG A 42 3.21 -6.91 14.12
C ARG A 42 2.52 -8.27 14.17
N GLU A 43 1.20 -8.35 14.08
CA GLU A 43 0.48 -9.63 14.03
C GLU A 43 0.89 -10.46 12.81
N ILE A 44 1.04 -9.85 11.64
CA ILE A 44 1.50 -10.52 10.42
C ILE A 44 2.92 -11.05 10.60
N LEU A 45 3.84 -10.23 11.09
CA LEU A 45 5.26 -10.57 11.26
C LEU A 45 5.46 -11.62 12.36
N SER A 46 4.70 -11.55 13.47
CA SER A 46 4.82 -12.47 14.61
C SER A 46 4.47 -13.93 14.25
N ARG A 47 3.76 -14.15 13.15
CA ARG A 47 3.51 -15.51 12.62
C ARG A 47 4.75 -16.10 11.93
N ARG A 48 5.76 -15.28 11.62
CA ARG A 48 6.98 -15.67 10.88
C ARG A 48 8.23 -15.67 11.76
N ILE A 49 8.27 -14.83 12.81
CA ILE A 49 9.40 -14.74 13.75
C ILE A 49 8.90 -14.75 15.19
N ASN A 50 9.67 -15.36 16.07
CA ASN A 50 9.40 -15.32 17.51
C ASN A 50 10.00 -14.06 18.13
N SER A 51 9.30 -12.94 17.98
CA SER A 51 9.76 -11.63 18.43
C SER A 51 9.55 -11.40 19.92
N ARG A 52 10.45 -10.62 20.51
CA ARG A 52 10.37 -10.15 21.90
C ARG A 52 10.15 -8.63 21.93
N PRO A 53 9.49 -8.09 22.97
CA PRO A 53 9.42 -6.65 23.19
C PRO A 53 10.82 -6.05 23.37
N ILE A 54 11.05 -4.83 22.87
CA ILE A 54 12.35 -4.15 22.94
C ILE A 54 12.82 -3.99 24.39
N GLU A 55 11.93 -3.66 25.32
CA GLU A 55 12.26 -3.56 26.74
C GLU A 55 12.91 -4.84 27.29
N SER A 56 12.45 -6.00 26.83
CA SER A 56 13.00 -7.28 27.28
C SER A 56 14.43 -7.52 26.78
N LEU A 57 14.83 -6.90 25.68
CA LEU A 57 16.14 -7.05 25.07
C LEU A 57 17.21 -6.26 25.82
N SER A 58 16.86 -5.11 26.39
CA SER A 58 17.77 -4.33 27.25
C SER A 58 18.23 -5.09 28.50
N LYS A 59 17.46 -6.11 28.89
CA LYS A 59 17.74 -7.03 30.01
C LYS A 59 18.36 -8.35 29.54
N SER A 60 18.58 -8.53 28.25
CA SER A 60 19.13 -9.76 27.67
C SER A 60 20.63 -9.85 27.90
N THR A 61 21.13 -11.08 28.08
CA THR A 61 22.58 -11.32 28.13
C THR A 61 23.18 -11.10 26.74
N SER A 62 24.31 -10.42 26.73
CA SER A 62 25.14 -10.19 25.55
C SER A 62 25.45 -11.49 24.79
N GLY A 63 25.51 -11.40 23.47
CA GLY A 63 25.90 -12.51 22.59
C GLY A 63 24.76 -13.47 22.21
N ARG A 64 23.51 -13.25 22.65
CA ARG A 64 22.37 -14.09 22.25
C ARG A 64 21.71 -13.58 20.98
N GLU A 65 21.31 -14.52 20.15
CA GLU A 65 20.44 -14.23 19.02
C GLU A 65 19.03 -13.92 19.51
N VAL A 66 18.48 -12.83 19.03
CA VAL A 66 17.16 -12.31 19.39
C VAL A 66 16.44 -11.81 18.15
N SER A 67 15.11 -11.86 18.20
CA SER A 67 14.27 -11.27 17.17
C SER A 67 13.33 -10.24 17.80
N LEU A 68 13.10 -9.16 17.10
CA LEU A 68 12.17 -8.10 17.47
C LEU A 68 11.35 -7.64 16.26
N ILE A 69 10.26 -6.94 16.52
CA ILE A 69 9.48 -6.21 15.51
C ILE A 69 9.43 -4.76 15.99
N GLY A 70 9.84 -3.83 15.14
CA GLY A 70 9.84 -2.42 15.45
C GLY A 70 9.47 -1.55 14.26
N MET A 71 9.03 -0.34 14.54
CA MET A 71 8.87 0.71 13.57
C MET A 71 10.18 1.47 13.39
N VAL A 72 10.53 1.80 12.17
CA VAL A 72 11.75 2.52 11.82
C VAL A 72 11.59 4.00 12.10
N LEU A 73 12.36 4.55 13.06
CA LEU A 73 12.37 5.98 13.38
C LEU A 73 13.37 6.76 12.55
N ASP A 74 14.59 6.23 12.43
CA ASP A 74 15.69 6.90 11.76
C ASP A 74 16.61 5.90 11.08
N ILE A 75 17.22 6.34 9.99
CA ILE A 75 18.18 5.54 9.21
C ILE A 75 19.39 6.42 8.90
N ARG A 76 20.58 5.96 9.31
CA ARG A 76 21.83 6.66 9.02
C ARG A 76 22.97 5.72 8.67
N ASN A 77 23.93 6.22 7.93
CA ASN A 77 25.17 5.51 7.63
C ASN A 77 26.30 6.01 8.53
N THR A 78 27.11 5.09 9.01
CA THR A 78 28.33 5.44 9.78
C THR A 78 29.49 5.76 8.84
N SER A 79 30.51 6.45 9.34
CA SER A 79 31.76 6.70 8.61
C SER A 79 32.50 5.43 8.14
N LYS A 80 32.22 4.30 8.80
CA LYS A 80 32.75 2.97 8.43
C LYS A 80 31.90 2.25 7.39
N GLY A 81 30.80 2.87 6.91
CA GLY A 81 29.90 2.30 5.92
C GLY A 81 28.83 1.36 6.47
N ASN A 82 28.74 1.15 7.78
CA ASN A 82 27.63 0.39 8.36
C ASN A 82 26.35 1.23 8.34
N ARG A 83 25.20 0.57 8.21
CA ARG A 83 23.90 1.21 8.35
C ARG A 83 23.41 1.05 9.79
N VAL A 84 22.87 2.12 10.34
CA VAL A 84 22.31 2.16 11.69
C VAL A 84 20.85 2.57 11.57
N ILE A 85 19.98 1.81 12.20
CA ILE A 85 18.54 2.03 12.21
C ILE A 85 18.11 2.16 13.67
N GLU A 86 17.30 3.19 13.95
CA GLU A 86 16.61 3.30 15.23
C GLU A 86 15.23 2.70 15.08
N LEU A 87 14.93 1.71 15.91
CA LEU A 87 13.65 1.01 15.93
C LEU A 87 12.94 1.26 17.25
N GLU A 88 11.62 1.44 17.17
CA GLU A 88 10.76 1.53 18.34
C GLU A 88 9.64 0.50 18.32
N ASP A 89 9.20 0.13 19.50
CA ASP A 89 7.93 -0.55 19.73
C ASP A 89 7.20 0.13 20.91
N PRO A 90 5.99 -0.29 21.30
CA PRO A 90 5.28 0.30 22.44
C PRO A 90 6.03 0.20 23.79
N THR A 91 7.10 -0.57 23.87
CA THR A 91 7.86 -0.84 25.11
C THR A 91 9.18 -0.09 25.18
N GLY A 92 9.70 0.44 24.06
CA GLY A 92 10.97 1.15 24.06
C GLY A 92 11.61 1.30 22.69
N MET A 93 12.87 1.69 22.70
CA MET A 93 13.68 1.95 21.50
C MET A 93 14.97 1.14 21.54
N ILE A 94 15.48 0.76 20.38
CA ILE A 94 16.73 0.01 20.22
C ILE A 94 17.46 0.46 18.94
N VAL A 95 18.79 0.38 18.99
CA VAL A 95 19.64 0.65 17.82
C VAL A 95 20.00 -0.66 17.12
N ALA A 96 19.60 -0.81 15.88
CA ALA A 96 19.95 -1.92 15.02
C ALA A 96 21.14 -1.52 14.12
N VAL A 97 22.21 -2.31 14.16
CA VAL A 97 23.42 -2.08 13.39
C VAL A 97 23.56 -3.14 12.32
N ILE A 98 23.56 -2.72 11.06
CA ILE A 98 23.74 -3.58 9.88
C ILE A 98 25.15 -3.36 9.38
N GLN A 99 25.99 -4.38 9.47
CA GLN A 99 27.37 -4.31 9.04
C GLN A 99 27.45 -4.31 7.52
N LYS A 100 28.38 -3.52 6.96
CA LYS A 100 28.58 -3.38 5.52
C LYS A 100 28.85 -4.72 4.81
N ASP A 101 29.52 -5.62 5.48
CA ASP A 101 29.86 -6.94 4.95
C ASP A 101 28.87 -8.04 5.41
N GLY A 102 27.75 -7.64 6.04
CA GLY A 102 26.72 -8.53 6.54
C GLY A 102 25.69 -8.89 5.49
N GLU A 103 25.06 -10.07 5.64
CA GLU A 103 24.06 -10.61 4.68
C GLU A 103 22.85 -9.67 4.49
N ALA A 104 22.42 -8.95 5.54
CA ALA A 104 21.30 -8.03 5.49
C ALA A 104 21.64 -6.66 4.86
N TYR A 105 22.90 -6.40 4.45
CA TYR A 105 23.30 -5.05 4.07
C TYR A 105 22.63 -4.57 2.76
N GLU A 106 22.56 -5.39 1.74
CA GLU A 106 21.95 -5.04 0.46
C GLU A 106 20.45 -4.79 0.63
N GLU A 107 19.75 -5.72 1.28
CA GLU A 107 18.31 -5.61 1.53
C GLU A 107 17.97 -4.36 2.37
N SER A 108 18.85 -4.00 3.30
CA SER A 108 18.65 -2.82 4.14
C SER A 108 18.59 -1.49 3.36
N GLY A 109 18.98 -1.50 2.08
CA GLY A 109 18.84 -0.37 1.16
C GLY A 109 17.40 0.01 0.87
N GLN A 110 16.47 -0.91 1.07
CA GLN A 110 15.04 -0.73 0.82
C GLN A 110 14.28 -0.18 2.03
N ILE A 111 14.91 -0.14 3.21
CA ILE A 111 14.24 0.33 4.43
C ILE A 111 13.95 1.82 4.33
N ILE A 112 12.72 2.21 4.67
CA ILE A 112 12.29 3.60 4.76
C ILE A 112 11.77 3.92 6.17
N PRO A 113 11.78 5.20 6.60
CA PRO A 113 11.16 5.62 7.86
C PRO A 113 9.69 5.21 7.93
N ASP A 114 9.20 5.01 9.15
CA ASP A 114 7.84 4.60 9.50
C ASP A 114 7.44 3.18 9.07
N GLU A 115 8.33 2.42 8.41
CA GLU A 115 8.08 0.99 8.18
C GLU A 115 8.09 0.19 9.48
N VAL A 116 7.26 -0.85 9.53
CA VAL A 116 7.30 -1.86 10.60
C VAL A 116 7.93 -3.12 10.05
N ILE A 117 9.10 -3.45 10.58
CA ILE A 117 9.92 -4.59 10.13
C ILE A 117 10.27 -5.53 11.28
N GLY A 118 10.51 -6.78 10.91
CA GLY A 118 11.13 -7.77 11.78
C GLY A 118 12.64 -7.74 11.63
N VAL A 119 13.35 -7.83 12.75
CA VAL A 119 14.82 -7.85 12.80
C VAL A 119 15.27 -9.03 13.64
N THR A 120 16.18 -9.83 13.09
CA THR A 120 16.87 -10.90 13.85
C THR A 120 18.37 -10.62 13.86
N GLY A 121 18.99 -10.76 15.00
CA GLY A 121 20.42 -10.47 15.16
C GLY A 121 20.95 -10.78 16.54
N ILE A 122 22.20 -10.39 16.79
CA ILE A 122 22.89 -10.61 18.06
C ILE A 122 22.79 -9.34 18.92
N SER A 123 22.23 -9.47 20.12
CA SER A 123 22.18 -8.39 21.10
C SER A 123 23.55 -8.20 21.75
N ASP A 124 23.97 -6.94 21.95
CA ASP A 124 25.17 -6.60 22.74
C ASP A 124 24.86 -6.46 24.24
N GLY A 125 23.60 -6.56 24.63
CA GLY A 125 23.15 -6.37 26.01
C GLY A 125 23.11 -4.91 26.49
N ASN A 126 23.49 -3.95 25.63
CA ASN A 126 23.56 -2.52 25.93
C ASN A 126 22.63 -1.67 25.04
N GLY A 127 21.53 -2.24 24.60
CA GLY A 127 20.56 -1.53 23.78
C GLY A 127 20.89 -1.51 22.28
N ARG A 128 21.75 -2.42 21.81
CA ARG A 128 22.06 -2.59 20.40
C ARG A 128 21.83 -4.03 19.94
N ILE A 129 21.44 -4.17 18.67
CA ILE A 129 21.36 -5.45 17.99
C ILE A 129 22.19 -5.39 16.71
N PHE A 130 23.09 -6.36 16.50
CA PHE A 130 23.81 -6.55 15.24
C PHE A 130 22.97 -7.44 14.34
N VAL A 131 22.45 -6.87 13.27
CA VAL A 131 21.43 -7.48 12.40
C VAL A 131 22.05 -8.57 11.54
N LYS A 132 21.40 -9.73 11.49
CA LYS A 132 21.68 -10.84 10.57
C LYS A 132 20.68 -10.91 9.44
N SER A 133 19.39 -10.71 9.74
CA SER A 133 18.33 -10.78 8.75
C SER A 133 17.23 -9.78 9.05
N LEU A 134 16.56 -9.36 7.98
CA LEU A 134 15.42 -8.45 7.95
C LEU A 134 14.18 -9.20 7.47
N LEU A 135 13.02 -8.78 7.89
CA LEU A 135 11.74 -9.37 7.49
C LEU A 135 10.70 -8.26 7.31
N TRP A 136 10.14 -8.17 6.11
CA TRP A 136 9.03 -7.28 5.80
C TRP A 136 7.67 -8.01 5.89
N PRO A 137 6.57 -7.27 6.06
CA PRO A 137 5.21 -7.83 6.10
C PRO A 137 4.69 -8.25 4.72
N ASP A 138 5.58 -8.48 3.77
CA ASP A 138 5.24 -8.87 2.40
C ASP A 138 4.42 -10.14 2.34
N MET A 139 3.67 -10.28 1.25
CA MET A 139 2.96 -11.52 0.99
C MET A 139 3.96 -12.67 0.87
N PRO A 140 3.69 -13.82 1.50
CA PRO A 140 4.54 -14.99 1.30
C PRO A 140 4.58 -15.31 -0.21
N ASN A 141 5.77 -15.62 -0.72
CA ASN A 141 5.92 -16.20 -2.06
C ASN A 141 5.23 -17.58 -2.11
N GLN A 142 3.92 -17.58 -1.98
CA GLN A 142 3.16 -18.73 -2.38
C GLN A 142 3.16 -18.71 -3.91
N THR A 143 3.87 -19.64 -4.51
CA THR A 143 3.56 -20.13 -5.85
C THR A 143 2.17 -20.78 -5.75
N ALA A 144 1.12 -19.94 -5.63
CA ALA A 144 -0.19 -20.39 -6.03
C ALA A 144 0.00 -20.89 -7.46
N SER A 145 -0.42 -22.11 -7.74
CA SER A 145 -0.64 -22.53 -9.12
C SER A 145 -1.73 -21.61 -9.64
N LEU A 146 -1.33 -20.48 -10.19
CA LEU A 146 -2.23 -19.61 -10.92
C LEU A 146 -2.72 -20.47 -12.07
N GLU A 147 -3.97 -20.92 -12.00
CA GLU A 147 -4.69 -21.25 -13.22
C GLU A 147 -4.52 -20.03 -14.10
N LYS A 148 -3.92 -20.22 -15.27
CA LYS A 148 -3.69 -19.12 -16.20
C LYS A 148 -5.06 -18.59 -16.60
N GLY A 149 -5.50 -17.53 -15.94
CA GLY A 149 -6.62 -16.73 -16.38
C GLY A 149 -6.31 -16.21 -17.79
N SER A 150 -7.30 -16.18 -18.65
CA SER A 150 -7.13 -15.72 -20.03
C SER A 150 -7.33 -14.22 -20.18
N GLY A 151 -7.79 -13.53 -19.14
CA GLY A 151 -8.15 -12.12 -19.18
C GLY A 151 -7.05 -11.17 -18.68
N HIS A 152 -7.25 -9.90 -18.97
CA HIS A 152 -6.39 -8.80 -18.53
C HIS A 152 -7.11 -7.89 -17.55
N ALA A 153 -6.36 -7.32 -16.61
CA ALA A 153 -6.81 -6.23 -15.75
C ALA A 153 -6.00 -4.96 -16.10
N ILE A 154 -6.71 -3.84 -16.19
CA ILE A 154 -6.10 -2.52 -16.31
C ILE A 154 -6.15 -1.85 -14.95
N LEU A 155 -5.03 -1.30 -14.52
CA LEU A 155 -4.91 -0.53 -13.29
C LEU A 155 -4.59 0.91 -13.64
N ILE A 156 -5.45 1.82 -13.18
CA ILE A 156 -5.27 3.27 -13.32
C ILE A 156 -5.52 3.94 -11.96
N SER A 157 -5.11 5.18 -11.80
CA SER A 157 -5.38 6.01 -10.62
C SER A 157 -5.42 7.49 -11.00
N ASP A 158 -5.77 8.34 -10.05
CA ASP A 158 -5.57 9.80 -10.13
C ASP A 158 -6.26 10.44 -11.35
N LEU A 159 -7.51 10.10 -11.58
CA LEU A 159 -8.30 10.68 -12.68
C LEU A 159 -8.65 12.14 -12.41
N HIS A 160 -8.93 12.49 -11.13
CA HIS A 160 -9.27 13.85 -10.72
C HIS A 160 -10.36 14.49 -11.55
N VAL A 161 -11.47 13.75 -11.79
CA VAL A 161 -12.64 14.28 -12.52
C VAL A 161 -13.18 15.49 -11.77
N GLY A 162 -13.37 16.59 -12.50
CA GLY A 162 -13.75 17.89 -11.91
C GLY A 162 -12.61 18.88 -11.80
N SER A 163 -11.36 18.44 -11.98
CA SER A 163 -10.22 19.33 -12.13
C SER A 163 -10.19 20.01 -13.50
N LYS A 164 -9.65 21.22 -13.58
CA LYS A 164 -9.32 21.88 -14.86
C LYS A 164 -8.22 21.16 -15.64
N TYR A 165 -7.46 20.31 -14.95
CA TYR A 165 -6.35 19.55 -15.51
C TYR A 165 -6.76 18.13 -15.92
N PHE A 166 -8.05 17.77 -15.80
CA PHE A 166 -8.54 16.50 -16.29
C PHE A 166 -8.28 16.37 -17.79
N MET A 167 -7.74 15.25 -18.22
CA MET A 167 -7.30 15.02 -19.60
C MET A 167 -8.41 14.36 -20.43
N ASP A 168 -9.46 15.11 -20.76
CA ASP A 168 -10.65 14.61 -21.51
C ASP A 168 -10.28 13.82 -22.76
N GLU A 169 -9.36 14.35 -23.58
CA GLU A 169 -8.96 13.69 -24.83
C GLU A 169 -8.20 12.37 -24.58
N ALA A 170 -7.43 12.29 -23.50
CA ALA A 170 -6.72 11.06 -23.14
C ALA A 170 -7.71 10.01 -22.65
N TRP A 171 -8.67 10.42 -21.82
CA TRP A 171 -9.75 9.55 -21.39
C TRP A 171 -10.58 9.04 -22.57
N GLN A 172 -10.97 9.91 -23.50
CA GLN A 172 -11.74 9.53 -24.69
C GLN A 172 -10.98 8.48 -25.51
N ARG A 173 -9.71 8.70 -25.83
CA ARG A 173 -8.88 7.71 -26.54
C ARG A 173 -8.80 6.37 -25.81
N PHE A 174 -8.68 6.41 -24.49
CA PHE A 174 -8.65 5.22 -23.66
C PHE A 174 -9.98 4.46 -23.69
N SER A 175 -11.09 5.19 -23.58
CA SER A 175 -12.45 4.64 -23.66
C SER A 175 -12.74 4.05 -25.04
N ASP A 176 -12.41 4.76 -26.12
CA ASP A 176 -12.57 4.28 -27.49
C ASP A 176 -11.80 2.98 -27.73
N TRP A 177 -10.54 2.91 -27.21
CA TRP A 177 -9.76 1.71 -27.28
C TRP A 177 -10.39 0.55 -26.51
N LEU A 178 -10.84 0.77 -25.27
CA LEU A 178 -11.51 -0.24 -24.46
C LEU A 178 -12.79 -0.76 -25.13
N ASN A 179 -13.54 0.12 -25.78
CA ASN A 179 -14.79 -0.21 -26.45
C ASN A 179 -14.57 -0.88 -27.84
N GLY A 180 -13.31 -0.97 -28.28
CA GLY A 180 -12.97 -1.53 -29.60
C GLY A 180 -13.27 -0.58 -30.75
N GLU A 181 -13.36 0.73 -30.48
CA GLU A 181 -13.62 1.79 -31.45
C GLU A 181 -12.33 2.40 -32.02
N ALA A 182 -11.18 2.06 -31.43
CA ALA A 182 -9.85 2.46 -31.88
C ALA A 182 -9.04 1.25 -32.38
N ASP A 183 -7.99 1.50 -33.17
CA ASP A 183 -7.08 0.46 -33.65
C ASP A 183 -6.40 -0.27 -32.48
N ASP A 184 -6.56 -1.58 -32.41
CA ASP A 184 -5.91 -2.47 -31.46
C ASP A 184 -5.27 -3.68 -32.17
N PRO A 185 -4.09 -3.50 -32.81
CA PRO A 185 -3.40 -4.58 -33.52
C PRO A 185 -3.03 -5.77 -32.63
N SER A 186 -2.95 -5.55 -31.30
CA SER A 186 -2.63 -6.59 -30.32
C SER A 186 -3.87 -7.41 -29.89
N GLY A 187 -5.07 -6.89 -30.09
CA GLY A 187 -6.30 -7.48 -29.60
C GLY A 187 -6.43 -7.49 -28.07
N LEU A 188 -5.66 -6.64 -27.37
CA LEU A 188 -5.65 -6.58 -25.92
C LEU A 188 -6.97 -6.04 -25.35
N ALA A 189 -7.54 -5.03 -25.97
CA ALA A 189 -8.79 -4.42 -25.49
C ALA A 189 -9.91 -5.45 -25.33
N SER A 190 -10.02 -6.40 -26.28
CA SER A 190 -11.03 -7.46 -26.22
C SER A 190 -10.82 -8.47 -25.09
N GLN A 191 -9.63 -8.53 -24.51
CA GLN A 191 -9.26 -9.45 -23.45
C GLN A 191 -9.32 -8.79 -22.04
N VAL A 192 -9.66 -7.50 -21.98
CA VAL A 192 -9.80 -6.78 -20.71
C VAL A 192 -11.09 -7.20 -20.02
N GLU A 193 -10.96 -7.76 -18.81
CA GLU A 193 -12.06 -8.18 -17.95
C GLU A 193 -12.28 -7.25 -16.76
N TYR A 194 -11.23 -6.54 -16.33
CA TYR A 194 -11.26 -5.68 -15.16
C TYR A 194 -10.63 -4.32 -15.44
N LEU A 195 -11.26 -3.27 -14.92
CA LEU A 195 -10.70 -1.93 -14.78
C LEU A 195 -10.65 -1.60 -13.29
N VAL A 196 -9.45 -1.43 -12.74
CA VAL A 196 -9.22 -1.07 -11.35
C VAL A 196 -8.80 0.40 -11.30
N ILE A 197 -9.54 1.21 -10.56
CA ILE A 197 -9.24 2.63 -10.32
C ILE A 197 -8.77 2.75 -8.86
N ALA A 198 -7.47 2.91 -8.70
CA ALA A 198 -6.78 2.87 -7.40
C ALA A 198 -6.73 4.26 -6.75
N GLY A 199 -7.88 4.83 -6.45
CA GLY A 199 -8.03 6.13 -5.78
C GLY A 199 -8.15 7.33 -6.72
N ASP A 200 -8.49 8.46 -6.13
CA ASP A 200 -8.60 9.79 -6.71
C ASP A 200 -9.41 9.85 -8.02
N LEU A 201 -10.59 9.23 -7.98
CA LEU A 201 -11.54 9.25 -9.10
C LEU A 201 -12.01 10.67 -9.40
N VAL A 202 -12.33 11.44 -8.36
CA VAL A 202 -12.74 12.84 -8.44
C VAL A 202 -11.69 13.74 -7.81
N ASP A 203 -11.67 15.02 -8.15
CA ASP A 203 -10.72 15.98 -7.58
C ASP A 203 -11.02 16.32 -6.11
N GLY A 204 -12.26 16.12 -5.69
CA GLY A 204 -12.69 16.47 -4.33
C GLY A 204 -12.89 17.97 -4.14
N ILE A 205 -13.12 18.37 -2.89
CA ILE A 205 -13.31 19.77 -2.51
C ILE A 205 -12.63 20.03 -1.17
N GLY A 206 -11.79 21.07 -1.10
CA GLY A 206 -11.15 21.48 0.14
C GLY A 206 -9.95 20.62 0.55
N ILE A 207 -9.34 19.92 -0.37
CA ILE A 207 -8.19 19.03 -0.12
C ILE A 207 -6.92 19.84 0.20
N TYR A 208 -6.74 20.99 -0.48
CA TYR A 208 -5.60 21.87 -0.26
C TYR A 208 -5.97 23.34 -0.39
N PRO A 209 -5.20 24.27 0.21
CA PRO A 209 -5.48 25.70 0.13
C PRO A 209 -5.47 26.20 -1.32
N GLY A 210 -6.54 26.85 -1.75
CA GLY A 210 -6.64 27.44 -3.09
C GLY A 210 -7.16 26.49 -4.17
N GLN A 211 -7.48 25.24 -3.87
CA GLN A 211 -7.98 24.23 -4.81
C GLN A 211 -9.17 24.72 -5.66
N GLN A 212 -10.03 25.60 -5.11
CA GLN A 212 -11.16 26.15 -5.85
C GLN A 212 -10.76 26.84 -7.16
N ASN A 213 -9.50 27.29 -7.27
CA ASN A 213 -9.00 27.90 -8.52
C ASN A 213 -8.68 26.84 -9.59
N ASP A 214 -8.50 25.58 -9.18
CA ASP A 214 -8.11 24.47 -10.05
C ASP A 214 -9.33 23.60 -10.41
N LEU A 215 -10.47 23.81 -9.76
CA LEU A 215 -11.71 23.10 -10.04
C LEU A 215 -12.41 23.64 -11.28
N ALA A 216 -12.79 22.75 -12.21
CA ALA A 216 -13.74 22.99 -13.27
C ALA A 216 -15.18 22.73 -12.79
N ILE A 217 -15.36 21.74 -11.91
CA ILE A 217 -16.64 21.40 -11.29
C ILE A 217 -16.50 21.61 -9.77
N MET A 218 -17.19 22.60 -9.23
CA MET A 218 -17.07 23.03 -7.82
C MET A 218 -17.98 22.25 -6.87
N ASP A 219 -18.91 21.47 -7.35
CA ASP A 219 -19.82 20.66 -6.55
C ASP A 219 -19.40 19.20 -6.55
N ILE A 220 -19.25 18.59 -5.39
CA ILE A 220 -18.77 17.21 -5.24
C ILE A 220 -19.72 16.20 -5.88
N TYR A 221 -21.03 16.40 -5.78
CA TYR A 221 -22.00 15.49 -6.39
C TYR A 221 -21.93 15.57 -7.90
N SER A 222 -21.76 16.77 -8.45
CA SER A 222 -21.56 16.97 -9.89
C SER A 222 -20.25 16.36 -10.40
N GLN A 223 -19.20 16.32 -9.57
CA GLN A 223 -17.96 15.59 -9.91
C GLN A 223 -18.23 14.07 -10.01
N TYR A 224 -18.97 13.50 -9.06
CA TYR A 224 -19.34 12.09 -9.10
C TYR A 224 -20.29 11.77 -10.26
N GLU A 225 -21.24 12.65 -10.58
CA GLU A 225 -22.12 12.48 -11.75
C GLU A 225 -21.32 12.48 -13.06
N ALA A 226 -20.35 13.40 -13.19
CA ALA A 226 -19.44 13.44 -14.34
C ALA A 226 -18.60 12.15 -14.42
N ALA A 227 -18.00 11.71 -13.32
CA ALA A 227 -17.25 10.47 -13.26
C ALA A 227 -18.11 9.25 -13.63
N ALA A 228 -19.34 9.17 -13.12
CA ALA A 228 -20.28 8.11 -13.47
C ALA A 228 -20.61 8.12 -14.97
N GLY A 229 -20.76 9.30 -15.58
CA GLY A 229 -20.95 9.44 -17.02
C GLY A 229 -19.79 8.86 -17.83
N LEU A 230 -18.55 9.16 -17.42
CA LEU A 230 -17.34 8.62 -18.05
C LEU A 230 -17.26 7.09 -17.94
N LEU A 231 -17.57 6.54 -16.77
CA LEU A 231 -17.51 5.10 -16.53
C LEU A 231 -18.64 4.34 -17.24
N ASN A 232 -19.82 4.92 -17.33
CA ASN A 232 -20.94 4.33 -18.05
C ASN A 232 -20.73 4.26 -19.57
N ALA A 233 -19.77 5.02 -20.11
CA ALA A 233 -19.38 4.94 -21.52
C ALA A 233 -18.50 3.72 -21.83
N ILE A 234 -17.98 3.03 -20.81
CA ILE A 234 -17.18 1.81 -20.97
C ILE A 234 -18.11 0.61 -21.18
N ARG A 235 -17.75 -0.31 -22.06
CA ARG A 235 -18.52 -1.53 -22.35
C ARG A 235 -18.87 -2.31 -21.07
N SER A 236 -20.07 -2.84 -20.98
CA SER A 236 -20.67 -3.37 -19.75
C SER A 236 -20.12 -4.72 -19.29
N ASP A 237 -19.33 -5.41 -20.10
CA ASP A 237 -18.70 -6.69 -19.73
C ASP A 237 -17.42 -6.50 -18.91
N ILE A 238 -16.84 -5.29 -18.87
CA ILE A 238 -15.70 -4.96 -18.00
C ILE A 238 -16.21 -4.69 -16.58
N LYS A 239 -15.63 -5.40 -15.62
CA LYS A 239 -15.89 -5.18 -14.19
C LYS A 239 -15.04 -4.03 -13.68
N ILE A 240 -15.71 -2.97 -13.20
CA ILE A 240 -15.03 -1.79 -12.66
C ILE A 240 -14.92 -1.92 -11.14
N ILE A 241 -13.71 -1.78 -10.63
CA ILE A 241 -13.39 -1.80 -9.19
C ILE A 241 -12.78 -0.44 -8.85
N ILE A 242 -13.37 0.25 -7.87
CA ILE A 242 -12.93 1.58 -7.45
C ILE A 242 -12.55 1.50 -5.97
N SER A 243 -11.36 1.99 -5.63
CA SER A 243 -10.96 2.23 -4.25
C SER A 243 -10.95 3.73 -3.95
N PRO A 244 -11.12 4.14 -2.69
CA PRO A 244 -10.94 5.54 -2.31
C PRO A 244 -9.48 5.95 -2.45
N GLY A 245 -9.27 7.25 -2.66
CA GLY A 245 -7.98 7.92 -2.57
C GLY A 245 -7.95 8.91 -1.40
N ASN A 246 -7.11 9.94 -1.50
CA ASN A 246 -7.04 11.01 -0.50
C ASN A 246 -7.81 12.29 -0.92
N HIS A 247 -8.35 12.30 -2.13
CA HIS A 247 -9.20 13.37 -2.66
C HIS A 247 -10.68 13.11 -2.52
#